data_06ed2f63b3407fe32f5da491500442b0
#
_entry.id   06ed2f63b3407fe32f5da491500442b0
#
_cell.length_a   1.000
_cell.length_b   1.000
_cell.length_c   1.000
_cell.angle_alpha   90.00
_cell.angle_beta   90.00
_cell.angle_gamma   90.00
#
_symmetry.space_group_name_H-M   'P 1'
#
loop_
_entity.id
_entity.type
_entity.pdbx_description
1 polymer ?
#
loop_
_entity_poly.entity_id
_entity_poly.type
_entity_poly.pdbx_seq_one_letter_code
_entity_poly.pdbx_strand_id
1 'polypeptide(L)'
;MRRKIAVVATAILISVGNAKSQDTLVSAFFGLDNALPGLLCNQPGSLLDGMPVNFQFPLDASSLSETDFEVLDGLGNAHTPICALLAPANENGENRTVLLLGEFGTAVSNPPVEVRVVGELFTTETFSGESACSEIINLNGMTTTNVVPLADGPSLFFAQKVEGDLNECDLGTQTIQVAWNGGVTPYISGDVESDLFQYYIGYSDSSGVMVPHVPISIADINDNDNFHQLCFPTSDEIVKISMMANTVEDPNQDPNLYSEIDVSSCTSSTNVEEDLFEKGYQIYPNPFSDEIFVENLRGDECFIVHDFSGRNVIEGKFLGPVQMPATNSGIYFLTILNKTNQTTFKLVRR
;
A
#
# COMPACT_ATOMS: atom_id res chain seq x y z
N MET A 1 -49.48 17.48 46.08
CA MET A 1 -48.26 17.87 45.37
C MET A 1 -47.59 16.63 44.79
N ARG A 2 -47.73 16.42 43.48
CA ARG A 2 -47.05 15.31 42.75
C ARG A 2 -45.79 15.86 42.12
N ARG A 3 -44.60 15.40 42.56
CA ARG A 3 -43.31 15.73 41.95
C ARG A 3 -43.16 14.89 40.69
N LYS A 4 -42.99 15.56 39.56
CA LYS A 4 -42.54 14.94 38.29
C LYS A 4 -41.03 14.82 38.35
N ILE A 5 -40.52 13.59 38.23
CA ILE A 5 -39.11 13.30 38.04
C ILE A 5 -38.85 13.34 36.52
N ALA A 6 -38.04 14.28 36.07
CA ALA A 6 -37.55 14.32 34.69
C ALA A 6 -36.33 13.40 34.59
N VAL A 7 -36.44 12.39 33.77
CA VAL A 7 -35.30 11.53 33.37
C VAL A 7 -34.61 12.20 32.19
N VAL A 8 -33.41 12.70 32.43
CA VAL A 8 -32.53 13.19 31.37
C VAL A 8 -31.79 11.99 30.80
N ALA A 9 -32.11 11.60 29.58
CA ALA A 9 -31.36 10.61 28.82
C ALA A 9 -30.15 11.30 28.17
N THR A 10 -28.98 11.04 28.72
CA THR A 10 -27.73 11.47 28.10
C THR A 10 -27.39 10.50 26.98
N ALA A 11 -27.53 10.93 25.73
CA ALA A 11 -27.05 10.19 24.57
C ALA A 11 -25.50 10.29 24.51
N ILE A 12 -24.82 9.20 24.78
CA ILE A 12 -23.40 9.08 24.55
C ILE A 12 -23.21 8.86 23.04
N LEU A 13 -22.75 9.87 22.34
CA LEU A 13 -22.23 9.74 20.98
C LEU A 13 -20.89 9.00 21.09
N ILE A 14 -20.88 7.71 20.79
CA ILE A 14 -19.66 6.97 20.53
C ILE A 14 -19.19 7.40 19.15
N SER A 15 -18.19 8.29 19.10
CA SER A 15 -17.42 8.49 17.87
C SER A 15 -16.64 7.20 17.61
N VAL A 16 -17.09 6.41 16.67
CA VAL A 16 -16.29 5.35 16.07
C VAL A 16 -15.15 6.08 15.36
N GLY A 17 -13.97 6.12 16.00
CA GLY A 17 -12.75 6.54 15.34
C GLY A 17 -12.52 5.57 14.20
N ASN A 18 -12.70 6.00 12.96
CA ASN A 18 -12.18 5.30 11.81
C ASN A 18 -10.65 5.27 12.00
N ALA A 19 -10.09 4.10 12.32
CA ALA A 19 -8.70 3.84 12.05
C ALA A 19 -8.52 4.26 10.57
N LYS A 20 -7.63 5.20 10.28
CA LYS A 20 -7.22 5.50 8.92
C LYS A 20 -6.67 4.19 8.36
N SER A 21 -7.48 3.49 7.58
CA SER A 21 -6.97 2.57 6.57
C SER A 21 -6.02 3.43 5.76
N GLN A 22 -4.73 3.10 5.79
CA GLN A 22 -3.76 3.69 4.90
C GLN A 22 -4.30 3.39 3.51
N ASP A 23 -4.66 4.43 2.74
CA ASP A 23 -5.37 4.25 1.48
C ASP A 23 -4.47 3.44 0.54
N THR A 24 -4.79 2.16 0.38
CA THR A 24 -4.00 1.25 -0.45
C THR A 24 -4.03 1.67 -1.92
N LEU A 25 -5.15 2.19 -2.38
CA LEU A 25 -5.31 2.88 -3.66
C LEU A 25 -5.10 4.38 -3.42
N VAL A 26 -3.90 4.87 -3.74
CA VAL A 26 -3.42 6.20 -3.32
C VAL A 26 -3.97 7.31 -4.20
N SER A 27 -3.81 7.17 -5.53
CA SER A 27 -4.16 8.20 -6.50
C SER A 27 -4.30 7.63 -7.90
N ALA A 28 -4.84 8.45 -8.80
CA ALA A 28 -4.74 8.26 -10.23
C ALA A 28 -4.29 9.57 -10.86
N PHE A 29 -3.61 9.51 -12.00
CA PHE A 29 -3.14 10.67 -12.72
C PHE A 29 -3.69 10.64 -14.15
N PHE A 30 -4.48 11.63 -14.55
CA PHE A 30 -4.92 11.77 -15.93
C PHE A 30 -3.78 12.37 -16.75
N GLY A 31 -2.76 11.56 -17.05
CA GLY A 31 -1.49 12.02 -17.59
C GLY A 31 -1.52 12.34 -19.09
N LEU A 32 -2.40 11.70 -19.89
CA LEU A 32 -2.52 11.93 -21.32
C LEU A 32 -3.98 11.81 -21.78
N ASP A 33 -4.45 12.80 -22.53
CA ASP A 33 -5.77 12.83 -23.17
C ASP A 33 -5.58 12.58 -24.70
N ASN A 34 -6.03 11.41 -25.19
CA ASN A 34 -5.93 10.98 -26.59
C ASN A 34 -4.50 11.06 -27.19
N ALA A 35 -3.49 10.73 -26.41
CA ALA A 35 -2.09 10.89 -26.81
C ALA A 35 -1.25 9.60 -26.80
N LEU A 36 -1.69 8.53 -26.11
CA LEU A 36 -0.99 7.25 -26.10
C LEU A 36 -1.33 6.39 -27.32
N PRO A 37 -0.31 5.79 -27.99
CA PRO A 37 -0.55 4.88 -29.10
C PRO A 37 -1.35 3.66 -28.66
N GLY A 38 -2.52 3.43 -29.25
CA GLY A 38 -3.36 2.26 -28.98
C GLY A 38 -2.72 0.92 -29.35
N LEU A 39 -1.58 0.93 -30.05
CA LEU A 39 -0.80 -0.28 -30.33
C LEU A 39 -0.37 -1.01 -29.05
N LEU A 40 -0.17 -0.30 -27.95
CA LEU A 40 0.14 -0.88 -26.63
C LEU A 40 -0.97 -1.85 -26.16
N CYS A 41 -2.22 -1.60 -26.56
CA CYS A 41 -3.39 -2.42 -26.26
C CYS A 41 -3.91 -3.19 -27.48
N ASN A 42 -3.09 -3.46 -28.49
CA ASN A 42 -3.49 -4.11 -29.73
C ASN A 42 -4.60 -3.35 -30.50
N GLN A 43 -4.66 -2.05 -30.39
CA GLN A 43 -5.60 -1.14 -31.09
C GLN A 43 -4.83 -0.23 -32.07
N PRO A 44 -4.28 -0.76 -33.17
CA PRO A 44 -3.45 0.00 -34.08
C PRO A 44 -4.25 1.13 -34.74
N GLY A 45 -3.63 2.32 -34.83
CA GLY A 45 -4.22 3.50 -35.47
C GLY A 45 -5.14 4.33 -34.60
N SER A 46 -5.34 3.98 -33.34
CA SER A 46 -5.99 4.81 -32.32
C SER A 46 -4.97 5.53 -31.44
N LEU A 47 -5.40 6.63 -30.83
CA LEU A 47 -4.75 7.26 -29.69
C LEU A 47 -5.71 7.10 -28.51
N LEU A 48 -5.18 6.80 -27.33
CA LEU A 48 -5.94 6.54 -26.11
C LEU A 48 -5.50 7.50 -25.00
N ASP A 49 -6.35 7.62 -24.01
CA ASP A 49 -5.98 8.24 -22.75
C ASP A 49 -5.02 7.35 -22.00
N GLY A 50 -4.10 7.95 -21.24
CA GLY A 50 -3.19 7.28 -20.33
C GLY A 50 -3.41 7.74 -18.90
N MET A 51 -3.68 6.79 -18.03
CA MET A 51 -3.96 7.06 -16.62
C MET A 51 -3.19 6.11 -15.72
N PRO A 52 -2.01 6.51 -15.20
CA PRO A 52 -1.36 5.81 -14.09
C PRO A 52 -2.26 5.79 -12.84
N VAL A 53 -2.42 4.62 -12.24
CA VAL A 53 -3.14 4.40 -10.98
C VAL A 53 -2.18 3.82 -9.97
N ASN A 54 -2.04 4.48 -8.82
CA ASN A 54 -0.96 4.29 -7.88
C ASN A 54 -1.42 3.61 -6.59
N PHE A 55 -0.68 2.62 -6.16
CA PHE A 55 -0.97 1.79 -4.99
C PHE A 55 0.15 1.86 -3.95
N GLN A 56 -0.23 1.84 -2.68
CA GLN A 56 0.72 1.82 -1.56
C GLN A 56 1.58 0.55 -1.53
N PHE A 57 1.04 -0.58 -1.98
CA PHE A 57 1.68 -1.89 -1.97
C PHE A 57 1.82 -2.44 -3.39
N PRO A 58 2.85 -3.26 -3.66
CA PRO A 58 3.02 -3.87 -4.97
C PRO A 58 1.89 -4.87 -5.23
N LEU A 59 1.50 -4.96 -6.49
CA LEU A 59 0.40 -5.79 -6.96
C LEU A 59 0.89 -7.16 -7.42
N ASP A 60 0.04 -8.15 -7.30
CA ASP A 60 0.22 -9.45 -7.96
C ASP A 60 -0.13 -9.29 -9.45
N ALA A 61 0.90 -9.24 -10.30
CA ALA A 61 0.75 -9.12 -11.73
C ALA A 61 -0.14 -10.21 -12.36
N SER A 62 -0.22 -11.38 -11.72
CA SER A 62 -1.05 -12.49 -12.22
C SER A 62 -2.54 -12.28 -12.00
N SER A 63 -2.91 -11.37 -11.09
CA SER A 63 -4.30 -11.01 -10.80
C SER A 63 -4.79 -9.79 -11.58
N LEU A 64 -3.90 -9.09 -12.30
CA LEU A 64 -4.24 -7.85 -13.00
C LEU A 64 -5.02 -8.10 -14.29
N SER A 65 -6.17 -7.44 -14.41
CA SER A 65 -6.99 -7.37 -15.64
C SER A 65 -7.54 -5.97 -15.84
N GLU A 66 -7.76 -5.56 -17.09
CA GLU A 66 -8.45 -4.32 -17.42
C GLU A 66 -9.87 -4.26 -16.87
N THR A 67 -10.53 -5.41 -16.71
CA THR A 67 -11.88 -5.52 -16.16
C THR A 67 -11.94 -5.33 -14.64
N ASP A 68 -10.77 -5.25 -13.98
CA ASP A 68 -10.71 -4.94 -12.54
C ASP A 68 -10.93 -3.46 -12.24
N PHE A 69 -10.96 -2.62 -13.26
CA PHE A 69 -11.05 -1.17 -13.10
C PHE A 69 -12.29 -0.57 -13.73
N GLU A 70 -12.80 0.47 -13.08
CA GLU A 70 -13.82 1.37 -13.59
C GLU A 70 -13.39 2.81 -13.32
N VAL A 71 -13.36 3.64 -14.36
CA VAL A 71 -13.05 5.07 -14.26
C VAL A 71 -14.34 5.85 -14.46
N LEU A 72 -14.68 6.74 -13.53
CA LEU A 72 -15.84 7.63 -13.66
C LEU A 72 -15.39 8.99 -14.15
N ASP A 73 -16.11 9.50 -15.17
CA ASP A 73 -15.94 10.86 -15.66
C ASP A 73 -16.75 11.87 -14.83
N GLY A 74 -16.55 13.17 -15.07
CA GLY A 74 -17.24 14.26 -14.40
C GLY A 74 -18.75 14.33 -14.64
N LEU A 75 -19.29 13.55 -15.58
CA LEU A 75 -20.72 13.40 -15.85
C LEU A 75 -21.30 12.16 -15.13
N GLY A 76 -20.46 11.35 -14.52
CA GLY A 76 -20.84 10.11 -13.82
C GLY A 76 -20.98 8.91 -14.75
N ASN A 77 -20.44 8.98 -15.98
CA ASN A 77 -20.36 7.81 -16.83
C ASN A 77 -19.18 6.94 -16.39
N ALA A 78 -19.39 5.63 -16.40
CA ALA A 78 -18.37 4.63 -16.07
C ALA A 78 -17.69 4.13 -17.35
N HIS A 79 -16.37 4.08 -17.32
CA HIS A 79 -15.52 3.64 -18.43
C HIS A 79 -14.65 2.47 -17.94
N THR A 80 -14.69 1.35 -18.66
CA THR A 80 -13.77 0.24 -18.44
C THR A 80 -12.54 0.45 -19.32
N PRO A 81 -11.31 0.34 -18.80
CA PRO A 81 -10.10 0.43 -19.60
C PRO A 81 -10.08 -0.58 -20.76
N ILE A 82 -9.40 -0.26 -21.83
CA ILE A 82 -9.14 -1.19 -22.94
C ILE A 82 -8.03 -2.16 -22.58
N CYS A 83 -7.03 -1.70 -21.83
CA CYS A 83 -6.04 -2.56 -21.18
C CYS A 83 -5.47 -1.91 -19.91
N ALA A 84 -4.87 -2.74 -19.07
CA ALA A 84 -4.18 -2.36 -17.85
C ALA A 84 -2.79 -2.99 -17.85
N LEU A 85 -1.75 -2.21 -17.62
CA LEU A 85 -0.35 -2.63 -17.72
C LEU A 85 0.43 -2.19 -16.48
N LEU A 86 1.29 -3.05 -15.95
CA LEU A 86 2.30 -2.65 -14.96
C LEU A 86 3.51 -1.99 -15.65
N ALA A 87 3.83 -2.42 -16.88
CA ALA A 87 4.93 -1.83 -17.63
C ALA A 87 4.68 -0.33 -17.95
N PRO A 88 5.73 0.55 -17.89
CA PRO A 88 7.14 0.18 -17.70
C PRO A 88 7.55 -0.15 -16.26
N ALA A 89 6.85 0.30 -15.23
CA ALA A 89 7.14 0.14 -13.81
C ALA A 89 6.82 -1.29 -13.30
N ASN A 90 7.45 -2.30 -13.88
CA ASN A 90 7.18 -3.71 -13.58
C ASN A 90 8.41 -4.50 -13.14
N GLU A 91 9.45 -3.82 -12.75
CA GLU A 91 10.65 -4.42 -12.19
C GLU A 91 10.42 -4.92 -10.76
N ASN A 92 11.43 -5.59 -10.21
CA ASN A 92 11.28 -6.17 -8.88
C ASN A 92 11.16 -5.07 -7.81
N GLY A 93 10.03 -5.02 -7.11
CA GLY A 93 9.74 -4.03 -6.06
C GLY A 93 8.91 -2.82 -6.52
N GLU A 94 8.60 -2.71 -7.81
CA GLU A 94 7.89 -1.56 -8.38
C GLU A 94 6.39 -1.76 -8.56
N ASN A 95 5.94 -2.83 -9.06
CA ASN A 95 4.53 -3.22 -9.35
C ASN A 95 3.44 -2.46 -8.55
N ARG A 96 3.58 -1.13 -8.40
CA ARG A 96 2.69 -0.25 -7.61
C ARG A 96 1.93 0.73 -8.49
N THR A 97 2.32 0.86 -9.76
CA THR A 97 1.67 1.73 -10.73
C THR A 97 1.07 0.89 -11.84
N VAL A 98 -0.25 1.02 -12.05
CA VAL A 98 -0.96 0.42 -13.18
C VAL A 98 -1.25 1.50 -14.19
N LEU A 99 -0.73 1.38 -15.39
CA LEU A 99 -1.09 2.25 -16.51
C LEU A 99 -2.39 1.74 -17.13
N LEU A 100 -3.49 2.46 -16.92
CA LEU A 100 -4.76 2.22 -17.61
C LEU A 100 -4.75 2.96 -18.95
N LEU A 101 -5.15 2.28 -20.02
CA LEU A 101 -5.39 2.87 -21.33
C LEU A 101 -6.83 2.68 -21.73
N GLY A 102 -7.47 3.77 -22.20
CA GLY A 102 -8.88 3.74 -22.59
C GLY A 102 -9.38 5.08 -23.08
N GLU A 103 -10.68 5.28 -22.97
CA GLU A 103 -11.38 6.54 -23.20
C GLU A 103 -12.05 6.92 -21.88
N PHE A 104 -11.45 7.83 -21.12
CA PHE A 104 -11.87 8.14 -19.75
C PHE A 104 -12.57 9.50 -19.63
N GLY A 105 -12.80 10.16 -20.75
CA GLY A 105 -13.38 11.49 -20.83
C GLY A 105 -12.47 12.48 -21.54
N THR A 106 -12.62 13.75 -21.24
CA THR A 106 -11.76 14.81 -21.82
C THR A 106 -11.39 15.81 -20.73
N ALA A 107 -10.17 16.30 -20.77
CA ALA A 107 -9.65 17.24 -19.77
C ALA A 107 -10.53 18.50 -19.57
N VAL A 108 -11.23 18.96 -20.63
CA VAL A 108 -11.96 20.23 -20.61
C VAL A 108 -13.42 20.09 -20.21
N SER A 109 -14.12 19.05 -20.65
CA SER A 109 -15.58 18.98 -20.53
C SER A 109 -16.08 17.95 -19.51
N ASN A 110 -15.40 16.82 -19.39
CA ASN A 110 -15.77 15.72 -18.51
C ASN A 110 -14.54 14.91 -18.09
N PRO A 111 -13.59 15.50 -17.35
CA PRO A 111 -12.39 14.80 -16.91
C PRO A 111 -12.74 13.62 -16.01
N PRO A 112 -11.89 12.60 -15.94
CA PRO A 112 -12.03 11.55 -14.94
C PRO A 112 -11.95 12.11 -13.52
N VAL A 113 -12.79 11.61 -12.61
CA VAL A 113 -12.92 12.12 -11.23
C VAL A 113 -12.84 11.04 -10.16
N GLU A 114 -12.95 9.77 -10.54
CA GLU A 114 -12.88 8.66 -9.61
C GLU A 114 -12.37 7.41 -10.33
N VAL A 115 -11.52 6.63 -9.64
CA VAL A 115 -11.13 5.28 -10.07
C VAL A 115 -11.61 4.29 -9.04
N ARG A 116 -12.16 3.18 -9.48
CA ARG A 116 -12.65 2.07 -8.67
C ARG A 116 -11.98 0.77 -9.06
N VAL A 117 -11.66 -0.05 -8.08
CA VAL A 117 -11.34 -1.46 -8.29
C VAL A 117 -12.63 -2.26 -8.12
N VAL A 118 -13.08 -2.90 -9.19
CA VAL A 118 -14.36 -3.63 -9.25
C VAL A 118 -14.18 -5.13 -9.45
N GLY A 119 -12.94 -5.58 -9.70
CA GLY A 119 -12.56 -6.98 -9.88
C GLY A 119 -11.67 -7.52 -8.75
N GLU A 120 -11.16 -8.72 -8.92
CA GLU A 120 -10.32 -9.40 -7.94
C GLU A 120 -8.84 -9.10 -8.17
N LEU A 121 -8.41 -7.89 -7.85
CA LEU A 121 -7.03 -7.46 -7.87
C LEU A 121 -6.40 -7.64 -6.48
N PHE A 122 -5.20 -8.19 -6.40
CA PHE A 122 -4.52 -8.48 -5.13
C PHE A 122 -3.17 -7.76 -5.05
N THR A 123 -2.77 -7.43 -3.81
CA THR A 123 -1.39 -7.06 -3.50
C THR A 123 -0.53 -8.32 -3.31
N THR A 124 0.79 -8.16 -3.37
CA THR A 124 1.74 -9.22 -2.97
C THR A 124 2.23 -8.99 -1.55
N GLU A 125 2.73 -10.05 -0.91
CA GLU A 125 3.55 -9.90 0.28
C GLU A 125 4.89 -9.25 -0.10
N THR A 126 5.30 -8.27 0.69
CA THR A 126 6.63 -7.67 0.60
C THR A 126 7.35 -7.82 1.93
N PHE A 127 8.66 -7.97 1.86
CA PHE A 127 9.50 -8.17 3.03
C PHE A 127 10.64 -7.16 3.04
N SER A 128 11.03 -6.71 4.24
CA SER A 128 12.32 -6.08 4.50
C SER A 128 13.05 -6.96 5.50
N GLY A 129 14.08 -7.64 5.04
CA GLY A 129 14.71 -8.70 5.82
C GLY A 129 13.73 -9.84 6.12
N GLU A 130 13.52 -10.18 7.40
CA GLU A 130 12.58 -11.22 7.84
C GLU A 130 11.16 -10.66 8.16
N SER A 131 10.95 -9.35 8.04
CA SER A 131 9.69 -8.70 8.40
C SER A 131 8.79 -8.51 7.18
N ALA A 132 7.54 -8.97 7.25
CA ALA A 132 6.54 -8.69 6.23
C ALA A 132 6.16 -7.20 6.26
N CYS A 133 6.19 -6.54 5.11
CA CYS A 133 5.87 -5.13 4.94
C CYS A 133 4.45 -4.92 4.41
N SER A 134 3.90 -5.91 3.75
CA SER A 134 2.50 -5.93 3.30
C SER A 134 1.94 -7.34 3.40
N GLU A 135 0.63 -7.41 3.57
CA GLU A 135 -0.14 -8.63 3.46
C GLU A 135 -0.78 -8.73 2.08
N ILE A 136 -1.22 -9.92 1.69
CA ILE A 136 -2.05 -10.10 0.50
C ILE A 136 -3.43 -9.52 0.80
N ILE A 137 -3.79 -8.44 0.10
CA ILE A 137 -5.05 -7.72 0.26
C ILE A 137 -5.84 -7.84 -1.05
N ASN A 138 -7.11 -8.22 -0.98
CA ASN A 138 -8.03 -8.08 -2.10
C ASN A 138 -8.51 -6.62 -2.17
N LEU A 139 -8.24 -5.96 -3.30
CA LEU A 139 -8.51 -4.53 -3.51
C LEU A 139 -9.93 -4.26 -4.04
N ASN A 140 -10.72 -5.30 -4.29
CA ASN A 140 -12.10 -5.15 -4.78
C ASN A 140 -12.94 -4.25 -3.85
N GLY A 141 -13.58 -3.26 -4.43
CA GLY A 141 -14.37 -2.25 -3.72
C GLY A 141 -13.57 -1.01 -3.27
N MET A 142 -12.26 -0.98 -3.46
CA MET A 142 -11.48 0.24 -3.20
C MET A 142 -11.73 1.29 -4.26
N THR A 143 -11.73 2.55 -3.83
CA THR A 143 -11.96 3.72 -4.69
C THR A 143 -11.04 4.85 -4.32
N THR A 144 -10.65 5.67 -5.32
CA THR A 144 -9.99 6.95 -5.08
C THR A 144 -10.64 8.06 -5.90
N THR A 145 -10.86 9.18 -5.26
CA THR A 145 -11.24 10.46 -5.90
C THR A 145 -10.04 11.41 -6.00
N ASN A 146 -8.87 10.96 -5.57
CA ASN A 146 -7.61 11.68 -5.76
C ASN A 146 -7.13 11.45 -7.20
N VAL A 147 -7.82 12.06 -8.16
CA VAL A 147 -7.48 12.03 -9.57
C VAL A 147 -6.82 13.35 -9.92
N VAL A 148 -5.53 13.30 -10.22
CA VAL A 148 -4.73 14.47 -10.62
C VAL A 148 -5.12 14.85 -12.04
N PRO A 149 -5.49 16.12 -12.31
CA PRO A 149 -5.89 16.58 -13.63
C PRO A 149 -4.73 16.60 -14.63
N LEU A 150 -5.05 16.54 -15.92
CA LEU A 150 -4.08 16.59 -17.04
C LEU A 150 -3.12 17.79 -16.98
N ALA A 151 -3.59 18.93 -16.54
CA ALA A 151 -2.79 20.18 -16.52
C ALA A 151 -1.95 20.36 -15.24
N ASP A 152 -1.99 19.40 -14.32
CA ASP A 152 -1.17 19.42 -13.13
C ASP A 152 0.06 18.54 -13.34
N GLY A 153 1.24 19.06 -12.99
CA GLY A 153 2.48 18.30 -13.10
C GLY A 153 2.58 17.14 -12.09
N PRO A 154 3.59 16.27 -12.25
CA PRO A 154 3.76 15.07 -11.46
C PRO A 154 4.11 15.39 -10.00
N SER A 155 3.80 14.46 -9.10
CA SER A 155 4.12 14.55 -7.68
C SER A 155 4.55 13.19 -7.11
N LEU A 156 5.36 13.21 -6.06
CA LEU A 156 5.76 12.01 -5.34
C LEU A 156 4.54 11.42 -4.62
N PHE A 157 4.33 10.11 -4.76
CA PHE A 157 3.27 9.40 -4.02
C PHE A 157 3.79 8.31 -3.08
N PHE A 158 5.05 7.90 -3.25
CA PHE A 158 5.63 6.80 -2.49
C PHE A 158 7.13 7.03 -2.27
N ALA A 159 7.63 6.61 -1.10
CA ALA A 159 9.06 6.49 -0.78
C ALA A 159 9.28 5.36 0.22
N GLN A 160 10.32 4.55 0.01
CA GLN A 160 10.73 3.51 0.93
C GLN A 160 12.24 3.31 0.93
N LYS A 161 12.80 2.83 2.04
CA LYS A 161 14.16 2.32 2.08
C LYS A 161 14.22 0.97 1.36
N VAL A 162 15.20 0.79 0.49
CA VAL A 162 15.47 -0.48 -0.20
C VAL A 162 16.81 -1.05 0.20
N GLU A 163 16.89 -2.39 0.27
CA GLU A 163 18.07 -3.14 0.69
C GLU A 163 18.22 -4.42 -0.15
N GLY A 164 19.41 -5.04 -0.10
CA GLY A 164 19.67 -6.30 -0.77
C GLY A 164 19.60 -6.21 -2.28
N ASP A 165 18.95 -7.19 -2.90
CA ASP A 165 18.90 -7.33 -4.37
C ASP A 165 18.03 -6.26 -5.07
N LEU A 166 17.25 -5.48 -4.30
CA LEU A 166 16.48 -4.35 -4.83
C LEU A 166 17.29 -3.06 -4.89
N ASN A 167 18.48 -3.03 -4.32
CA ASN A 167 19.31 -1.83 -4.25
C ASN A 167 20.23 -1.76 -5.48
N GLU A 168 20.02 -0.77 -6.32
CA GLU A 168 20.81 -0.49 -7.52
C GLU A 168 21.89 0.56 -7.34
N CYS A 169 21.98 1.17 -6.15
CA CYS A 169 22.99 2.16 -5.84
C CYS A 169 24.37 1.53 -5.71
N ASP A 170 25.30 1.87 -6.59
CA ASP A 170 26.72 1.49 -6.50
C ASP A 170 27.45 2.23 -5.36
N LEU A 171 26.97 3.41 -5.00
CA LEU A 171 27.56 4.32 -4.02
C LEU A 171 26.51 4.74 -2.98
N GLY A 172 27.00 4.99 -1.76
CA GLY A 172 26.12 5.45 -0.68
C GLY A 172 26.06 4.46 0.47
N THR A 173 25.39 4.88 1.55
CA THR A 173 25.23 4.08 2.78
C THR A 173 23.79 3.58 2.91
N GLN A 174 22.84 4.27 2.31
CA GLN A 174 21.46 3.86 2.22
C GLN A 174 20.83 4.32 0.91
N THR A 175 19.83 3.58 0.47
CA THR A 175 19.06 3.84 -0.75
C THR A 175 17.60 4.04 -0.41
N ILE A 176 17.02 5.11 -0.95
CA ILE A 176 15.60 5.39 -0.85
C ILE A 176 15.00 5.35 -2.25
N GLN A 177 14.12 4.38 -2.49
CA GLN A 177 13.31 4.33 -3.70
C GLN A 177 12.14 5.31 -3.55
N VAL A 178 11.90 6.11 -4.56
CA VAL A 178 10.76 7.03 -4.66
C VAL A 178 9.96 6.71 -5.91
N ALA A 179 8.65 6.99 -5.88
CA ALA A 179 7.80 6.86 -7.05
C ALA A 179 6.97 8.13 -7.27
N TRP A 180 6.82 8.49 -8.55
CA TRP A 180 5.99 9.58 -9.03
C TRP A 180 4.62 9.04 -9.45
N ASN A 181 3.59 9.87 -9.35
CA ASN A 181 2.23 9.49 -9.74
C ASN A 181 2.03 9.30 -11.26
N GLY A 182 3.02 9.65 -12.06
CA GLY A 182 3.11 9.44 -13.51
C GLY A 182 4.56 9.38 -13.95
N GLY A 183 4.81 9.01 -15.19
CA GLY A 183 6.16 9.03 -15.77
C GLY A 183 6.76 10.44 -15.74
N VAL A 184 8.06 10.55 -15.53
CA VAL A 184 8.76 11.82 -15.42
C VAL A 184 10.00 11.88 -16.31
N THR A 185 10.30 13.09 -16.79
CA THR A 185 11.53 13.41 -17.50
C THR A 185 12.12 14.72 -16.96
N PRO A 186 13.43 14.97 -17.12
CA PRO A 186 14.02 16.23 -16.70
C PRO A 186 13.39 17.45 -17.39
N TYR A 187 12.90 18.42 -16.60
CA TYR A 187 12.34 19.67 -17.11
C TYR A 187 13.42 20.71 -17.48
N ILE A 188 14.55 20.71 -16.76
CA ILE A 188 15.60 21.71 -16.95
C ILE A 188 16.38 21.39 -18.23
N SER A 189 16.42 22.35 -19.16
CA SER A 189 17.06 22.17 -20.45
C SER A 189 18.55 21.84 -20.33
N GLY A 190 18.91 20.67 -20.84
CA GLY A 190 20.28 20.16 -20.86
C GLY A 190 20.58 19.15 -19.77
N ASP A 191 19.70 18.99 -18.77
CA ASP A 191 19.81 17.93 -17.80
C ASP A 191 19.40 16.59 -18.40
N VAL A 192 19.98 15.55 -17.88
CA VAL A 192 19.60 14.15 -18.12
C VAL A 192 19.12 13.54 -16.80
N GLU A 193 18.44 12.41 -16.87
CA GLU A 193 17.83 11.77 -15.68
C GLU A 193 18.84 11.54 -14.55
N SER A 194 20.08 11.16 -14.88
CA SER A 194 21.14 11.02 -13.90
C SER A 194 21.54 12.32 -13.16
N ASP A 195 21.09 13.48 -13.61
CA ASP A 195 21.35 14.76 -12.96
C ASP A 195 20.28 15.09 -11.89
N LEU A 196 19.14 14.41 -11.91
CA LEU A 196 17.99 14.71 -11.05
C LEU A 196 18.28 14.58 -9.56
N PHE A 197 19.27 13.76 -9.15
CA PHE A 197 19.63 13.63 -7.73
C PHE A 197 19.95 14.99 -7.07
N GLN A 198 20.40 15.99 -7.85
CA GLN A 198 20.76 17.31 -7.33
C GLN A 198 19.57 18.10 -6.79
N TYR A 199 18.37 17.75 -7.17
CA TYR A 199 17.12 18.43 -6.83
C TYR A 199 16.34 17.75 -5.72
N TYR A 200 16.74 16.52 -5.34
CA TYR A 200 16.18 15.80 -4.20
C TYR A 200 16.87 16.19 -2.89
N ILE A 201 16.11 16.24 -1.82
CA ILE A 201 16.61 16.41 -0.45
C ILE A 201 15.96 15.34 0.43
N GLY A 202 16.79 14.51 1.07
CA GLY A 202 16.36 13.63 2.15
C GLY A 202 16.47 14.34 3.49
N TYR A 203 15.61 14.00 4.43
CA TYR A 203 15.67 14.54 5.78
C TYR A 203 15.72 13.38 6.79
N SER A 204 16.63 13.51 7.76
CA SER A 204 16.62 12.69 8.97
C SER A 204 16.02 13.47 10.14
N ASP A 205 15.41 12.77 11.11
CA ASP A 205 14.94 13.39 12.35
C ASP A 205 16.00 13.25 13.45
N SER A 206 16.54 14.36 13.88
CA SER A 206 17.43 14.43 15.04
C SER A 206 16.71 15.11 16.21
N SER A 207 15.97 14.30 16.99
CA SER A 207 15.24 14.77 18.19
C SER A 207 14.22 15.89 17.90
N GLY A 208 13.46 15.74 16.81
CA GLY A 208 12.44 16.70 16.37
C GLY A 208 12.99 17.83 15.47
N VAL A 209 14.25 17.74 15.06
CA VAL A 209 14.85 18.67 14.09
C VAL A 209 15.16 17.94 12.80
N MET A 210 14.55 18.39 11.70
CA MET A 210 14.79 17.83 10.37
C MET A 210 16.15 18.30 9.85
N VAL A 211 17.05 17.33 9.63
CA VAL A 211 18.42 17.57 9.11
C VAL A 211 18.44 17.18 7.63
N PRO A 212 18.77 18.13 6.72
CA PRO A 212 18.79 17.83 5.28
C PRO A 212 20.04 17.08 4.86
N HIS A 213 19.85 16.13 3.93
CA HIS A 213 20.90 15.35 3.27
C HIS A 213 20.67 15.38 1.75
N VAL A 214 21.72 15.55 0.98
CA VAL A 214 21.66 15.51 -0.48
C VAL A 214 22.14 14.14 -0.94
N PRO A 215 21.42 13.46 -1.85
CA PRO A 215 21.93 12.23 -2.48
C PRO A 215 23.22 12.52 -3.24
N ILE A 216 24.05 11.52 -3.44
CA ILE A 216 25.29 11.64 -4.24
C ILE A 216 25.14 11.10 -5.66
N SER A 217 24.12 10.32 -5.89
CA SER A 217 23.74 9.78 -7.21
C SER A 217 22.29 9.32 -7.19
N ILE A 218 21.79 8.97 -8.35
CA ILE A 218 20.50 8.34 -8.61
C ILE A 218 20.76 7.06 -9.40
N ALA A 219 20.02 6.02 -9.11
CA ALA A 219 19.97 4.77 -9.85
C ALA A 219 18.53 4.47 -10.25
N ASP A 220 18.29 3.35 -10.93
CA ASP A 220 16.97 3.03 -11.45
C ASP A 220 16.51 4.13 -12.43
N ILE A 221 17.18 4.16 -13.57
CA ILE A 221 17.04 5.22 -14.58
C ILE A 221 17.17 4.65 -16.00
N ASN A 222 16.65 5.37 -17.00
CA ASN A 222 16.66 5.05 -18.43
C ASN A 222 15.73 3.90 -18.87
N ASP A 223 14.72 3.58 -18.10
CA ASP A 223 13.70 2.55 -18.35
C ASP A 223 12.33 3.16 -18.69
N ASN A 224 12.20 4.49 -18.57
CA ASN A 224 11.02 5.30 -18.87
C ASN A 224 9.82 5.01 -17.96
N ASP A 225 10.08 4.71 -16.72
CA ASP A 225 9.05 4.52 -15.72
C ASP A 225 8.89 5.75 -14.79
N ASN A 226 8.37 5.53 -13.60
CA ASN A 226 8.11 6.58 -12.62
C ASN A 226 8.82 6.34 -11.28
N PHE A 227 9.85 5.49 -11.26
CA PHE A 227 10.65 5.20 -10.07
C PHE A 227 12.05 5.79 -10.19
N HIS A 228 12.65 6.08 -9.05
CA HIS A 228 14.05 6.46 -8.92
C HIS A 228 14.61 5.91 -7.62
N GLN A 229 15.87 5.51 -7.61
CA GLN A 229 16.59 5.16 -6.40
C GLN A 229 17.62 6.23 -6.04
N LEU A 230 17.46 6.84 -4.86
CA LEU A 230 18.29 7.93 -4.35
C LEU A 230 19.37 7.38 -3.43
N CYS A 231 20.64 7.57 -3.80
CA CYS A 231 21.80 7.04 -3.09
C CYS A 231 22.33 8.05 -2.09
N PHE A 232 22.13 7.84 -0.79
CA PHE A 232 22.56 8.76 0.26
C PHE A 232 23.87 8.33 0.92
N PRO A 233 24.81 9.27 1.17
CA PRO A 233 26.09 8.97 1.83
C PRO A 233 26.02 9.00 3.36
N THR A 234 24.83 9.09 3.95
CA THR A 234 24.63 9.17 5.40
C THR A 234 24.12 7.86 5.97
N SER A 235 24.48 7.58 7.23
CA SER A 235 23.89 6.51 8.03
C SER A 235 22.69 6.98 8.87
N ASP A 236 22.42 8.30 8.91
CA ASP A 236 21.24 8.84 9.58
C ASP A 236 20.00 8.41 8.81
N GLU A 237 19.01 7.87 9.51
CA GLU A 237 17.80 7.36 8.89
C GLU A 237 17.04 8.48 8.17
N ILE A 238 16.88 8.36 6.85
CA ILE A 238 16.06 9.28 6.05
C ILE A 238 14.60 8.94 6.25
N VAL A 239 13.84 9.91 6.78
CA VAL A 239 12.42 9.75 7.11
C VAL A 239 11.49 10.54 6.18
N LYS A 240 12.03 11.42 5.36
CA LYS A 240 11.28 12.23 4.39
C LYS A 240 12.14 12.55 3.17
N ILE A 241 11.52 12.57 2.00
CA ILE A 241 12.11 13.04 0.75
C ILE A 241 11.33 14.25 0.25
N SER A 242 12.03 15.23 -0.30
CA SER A 242 11.43 16.31 -1.08
C SER A 242 12.11 16.48 -2.43
N MET A 243 11.38 17.04 -3.37
CA MET A 243 11.85 17.41 -4.70
C MET A 243 11.51 18.87 -5.00
N MET A 244 12.46 19.60 -5.56
CA MET A 244 12.29 21.00 -5.92
C MET A 244 11.26 21.15 -7.04
N ALA A 245 10.55 22.28 -7.07
CA ALA A 245 9.61 22.59 -8.15
C ALA A 245 10.35 22.88 -9.46
N ASN A 246 9.71 22.57 -10.59
CA ASN A 246 10.19 22.81 -11.97
C ASN A 246 11.53 22.10 -12.25
N THR A 247 11.64 20.85 -11.86
CA THR A 247 12.84 20.02 -12.07
C THR A 247 12.56 18.79 -12.92
N VAL A 248 11.33 18.29 -12.88
CA VAL A 248 10.83 17.24 -13.78
C VAL A 248 9.52 17.68 -14.41
N GLU A 249 9.16 17.08 -15.52
CA GLU A 249 7.88 17.25 -16.21
C GLU A 249 7.28 15.89 -16.56
N ASP A 250 5.97 15.87 -16.73
CA ASP A 250 5.23 14.71 -17.19
C ASP A 250 5.24 14.60 -18.73
N PRO A 251 4.67 13.54 -19.34
CA PRO A 251 4.56 13.40 -20.78
C PRO A 251 3.74 14.50 -21.47
N ASN A 252 2.88 15.22 -20.73
CA ASN A 252 2.12 16.38 -21.23
C ASN A 252 2.92 17.70 -21.13
N GLN A 253 4.17 17.65 -20.64
CA GLN A 253 5.09 18.77 -20.44
C GLN A 253 4.66 19.75 -19.32
N ASP A 254 3.91 19.28 -18.35
CA ASP A 254 3.56 20.05 -17.17
C ASP A 254 4.63 19.84 -16.08
N PRO A 255 5.29 20.92 -15.59
CA PRO A 255 6.36 20.77 -14.61
C PRO A 255 5.81 20.47 -13.22
N ASN A 256 6.58 19.72 -12.43
CA ASN A 256 6.24 19.42 -11.06
C ASN A 256 6.18 20.68 -10.19
N LEU A 257 5.25 20.72 -9.23
CA LEU A 257 5.33 21.61 -8.09
C LEU A 257 6.32 21.04 -7.05
N TYR A 258 6.65 21.83 -6.02
CA TYR A 258 7.36 21.28 -4.86
C TYR A 258 6.57 20.07 -4.31
N SER A 259 7.25 18.98 -4.17
CA SER A 259 6.64 17.74 -3.68
C SER A 259 7.44 17.18 -2.52
N GLU A 260 6.78 16.65 -1.51
CA GLU A 260 7.42 15.93 -0.41
C GLU A 260 6.61 14.69 -0.01
N ILE A 261 7.30 13.67 0.48
CA ILE A 261 6.72 12.40 0.92
C ILE A 261 7.49 11.85 2.12
N ASP A 262 6.78 11.29 3.09
CA ASP A 262 7.41 10.58 4.19
C ASP A 262 7.91 9.22 3.69
N VAL A 263 9.13 8.86 4.11
CA VAL A 263 9.70 7.54 3.78
C VAL A 263 8.97 6.50 4.61
N SER A 264 8.30 5.58 3.94
CA SER A 264 7.68 4.44 4.58
C SER A 264 8.78 3.59 5.20
N SER A 265 8.83 3.54 6.51
CA SER A 265 9.56 2.48 7.17
C SER A 265 8.74 1.21 6.99
N CYS A 266 9.31 0.22 6.33
CA CYS A 266 8.86 -1.14 6.50
C CYS A 266 9.33 -1.63 7.88
N THR A 267 8.99 -0.88 8.91
CA THR A 267 8.87 -1.49 10.21
C THR A 267 7.59 -2.30 10.08
N SER A 268 7.69 -3.64 10.20
CA SER A 268 6.56 -4.37 10.76
C SER A 268 5.97 -3.43 11.78
N SER A 269 4.72 -3.01 11.59
CA SER A 269 3.99 -2.34 12.65
C SER A 269 3.72 -3.36 13.74
N THR A 270 4.77 -3.75 14.42
CA THR A 270 4.77 -3.98 15.84
C THR A 270 4.69 -2.61 16.52
N ASN A 271 3.80 -1.73 16.09
CA ASN A 271 3.05 -0.87 16.97
C ASN A 271 1.94 -1.76 17.59
N VAL A 272 2.37 -2.85 18.16
CA VAL A 272 2.14 -3.00 19.57
C VAL A 272 2.71 -1.72 20.18
N GLU A 273 1.88 -0.69 20.48
CA GLU A 273 2.12 0.06 21.69
C GLU A 273 2.73 -0.95 22.65
N GLU A 274 3.94 -0.70 23.12
CA GLU A 274 4.42 -1.30 24.34
C GLU A 274 3.47 -0.87 25.46
N ASP A 275 2.26 -1.35 25.39
CA ASP A 275 1.40 -1.53 26.52
C ASP A 275 2.13 -2.59 27.34
N LEU A 276 3.01 -2.05 28.22
CA LEU A 276 3.52 -2.67 29.41
C LEU A 276 3.36 -4.19 29.42
N PHE A 277 4.38 -4.93 28.90
CA PHE A 277 4.59 -6.35 29.14
C PHE A 277 3.31 -7.19 29.25
N GLU A 278 2.51 -7.30 28.20
CA GLU A 278 1.52 -8.37 28.17
C GLU A 278 2.19 -9.62 27.60
N LYS A 279 2.40 -10.59 28.48
CA LYS A 279 2.79 -11.93 28.08
C LYS A 279 1.80 -12.41 27.01
N GLY A 280 2.25 -12.57 25.77
CA GLY A 280 1.44 -13.17 24.71
C GLY A 280 0.89 -14.53 25.12
N TYR A 281 -0.18 -14.99 24.49
CA TYR A 281 -0.76 -16.31 24.76
C TYR A 281 0.32 -17.38 24.63
N GLN A 282 0.44 -18.25 25.66
CA GLN A 282 1.30 -19.42 25.59
C GLN A 282 0.42 -20.66 25.37
N ILE A 283 0.75 -21.45 24.36
CA ILE A 283 -0.06 -22.58 23.92
C ILE A 283 0.77 -23.86 23.99
N TYR A 284 0.31 -24.80 24.74
CA TYR A 284 0.99 -26.09 24.94
C TYR A 284 0.02 -27.23 25.29
N PRO A 285 0.46 -28.47 25.08
CA PRO A 285 1.62 -28.87 24.30
C PRO A 285 1.41 -28.63 22.79
N ASN A 286 2.49 -28.33 22.11
CA ASN A 286 2.47 -28.34 20.64
C ASN A 286 3.76 -29.05 20.17
N PRO A 287 3.68 -30.28 19.62
CA PRO A 287 2.47 -31.03 19.25
C PRO A 287 1.60 -31.51 20.41
N PHE A 288 0.28 -31.52 20.20
CA PHE A 288 -0.74 -31.95 21.16
C PHE A 288 -1.34 -33.33 20.81
N SER A 289 -2.07 -33.94 21.77
CA SER A 289 -2.87 -35.15 21.54
C SER A 289 -4.36 -34.86 21.65
N ASP A 290 -4.86 -34.65 22.85
CA ASP A 290 -6.31 -34.54 23.11
C ASP A 290 -6.72 -33.19 23.70
N GLU A 291 -5.79 -32.45 24.26
CA GLU A 291 -6.07 -31.16 24.90
C GLU A 291 -4.98 -30.11 24.60
N ILE A 292 -5.38 -28.86 24.64
CA ILE A 292 -4.54 -27.69 24.41
C ILE A 292 -4.76 -26.73 25.58
N PHE A 293 -3.67 -26.33 26.22
CA PHE A 293 -3.66 -25.31 27.26
C PHE A 293 -3.31 -23.97 26.65
N VAL A 294 -3.99 -22.92 27.08
CA VAL A 294 -3.70 -21.54 26.73
C VAL A 294 -3.53 -20.73 28.01
N GLU A 295 -2.35 -20.14 28.15
CA GLU A 295 -2.05 -19.24 29.27
C GLU A 295 -2.14 -17.79 28.88
N ASN A 296 -2.20 -16.89 29.86
CA ASN A 296 -2.31 -15.45 29.74
C ASN A 296 -3.65 -14.97 29.14
N LEU A 297 -4.72 -15.74 29.29
CA LEU A 297 -6.08 -15.33 28.97
C LEU A 297 -6.56 -14.23 29.94
N ARG A 298 -7.29 -13.23 29.40
CA ARG A 298 -7.89 -12.12 30.17
C ARG A 298 -9.26 -12.47 30.72
N GLY A 299 -9.91 -13.52 30.19
CA GLY A 299 -11.18 -14.08 30.68
C GLY A 299 -12.41 -13.74 29.85
N ASP A 300 -12.28 -12.95 28.78
CA ASP A 300 -13.37 -12.64 27.83
C ASP A 300 -13.15 -13.22 26.44
N GLU A 301 -12.07 -13.98 26.25
CA GLU A 301 -11.72 -14.59 24.98
C GLU A 301 -12.61 -15.80 24.65
N CYS A 302 -12.84 -15.93 23.35
CA CYS A 302 -13.39 -17.11 22.70
C CYS A 302 -12.33 -17.75 21.79
N PHE A 303 -12.54 -18.99 21.42
CA PHE A 303 -11.66 -19.67 20.48
C PHE A 303 -12.44 -20.38 19.38
N ILE A 304 -11.78 -20.55 18.25
CA ILE A 304 -12.21 -21.41 17.14
C ILE A 304 -11.00 -22.25 16.72
N VAL A 305 -11.18 -23.54 16.53
CA VAL A 305 -10.17 -24.43 15.96
C VAL A 305 -10.63 -24.90 14.58
N HIS A 306 -9.81 -24.66 13.58
CA HIS A 306 -10.03 -25.14 12.21
C HIS A 306 -9.04 -26.26 11.85
N ASP A 307 -9.43 -27.17 10.98
CA ASP A 307 -8.49 -28.07 10.32
C ASP A 307 -7.78 -27.37 9.14
N PHE A 308 -6.82 -28.04 8.50
CA PHE A 308 -6.05 -27.49 7.39
C PHE A 308 -6.90 -27.11 6.16
N SER A 309 -8.15 -27.59 6.08
CA SER A 309 -9.09 -27.24 5.00
C SER A 309 -9.98 -26.03 5.36
N GLY A 310 -9.76 -25.40 6.53
CA GLY A 310 -10.56 -24.28 7.01
C GLY A 310 -11.89 -24.67 7.64
N ARG A 311 -12.16 -25.97 7.80
CA ARG A 311 -13.39 -26.45 8.42
C ARG A 311 -13.32 -26.26 9.93
N ASN A 312 -14.35 -25.65 10.53
CA ASN A 312 -14.49 -25.54 11.98
C ASN A 312 -14.58 -26.92 12.64
N VAL A 313 -13.68 -27.19 13.61
CA VAL A 313 -13.59 -28.44 14.37
C VAL A 313 -14.25 -28.30 15.72
N ILE A 314 -13.98 -27.21 16.41
CA ILE A 314 -14.56 -26.86 17.72
C ILE A 314 -14.43 -25.35 17.95
N GLU A 315 -15.41 -24.77 18.63
CA GLU A 315 -15.40 -23.38 19.06
C GLU A 315 -15.99 -23.24 20.48
N GLY A 316 -15.63 -22.20 21.18
CA GLY A 316 -16.18 -21.96 22.52
C GLY A 316 -15.50 -20.81 23.26
N LYS A 317 -15.83 -20.72 24.56
CA LYS A 317 -15.12 -19.86 25.49
C LYS A 317 -14.09 -20.69 26.28
N PHE A 318 -12.99 -20.04 26.63
CA PHE A 318 -12.00 -20.68 27.50
C PHE A 318 -12.55 -20.81 28.92
N LEU A 319 -12.91 -22.04 29.28
CA LEU A 319 -13.33 -22.42 30.65
C LEU A 319 -12.33 -23.40 31.29
N GLY A 320 -11.21 -23.64 30.63
CA GLY A 320 -10.18 -24.60 30.94
C GLY A 320 -9.44 -25.02 29.67
N PRO A 321 -8.70 -26.14 29.66
CA PRO A 321 -8.07 -26.66 28.49
C PRO A 321 -9.09 -26.88 27.34
N VAL A 322 -8.71 -26.57 26.11
CA VAL A 322 -9.51 -26.88 24.95
C VAL A 322 -9.45 -28.39 24.69
N GLN A 323 -10.57 -29.07 24.89
CA GLN A 323 -10.68 -30.50 24.62
C GLN A 323 -10.96 -30.74 23.16
N MET A 324 -10.01 -31.33 22.47
CA MET A 324 -10.13 -31.60 21.03
C MET A 324 -10.98 -32.85 20.78
N PRO A 325 -11.97 -32.78 19.88
CA PRO A 325 -12.72 -33.98 19.52
C PRO A 325 -11.81 -35.02 18.86
N ALA A 326 -12.26 -36.27 18.75
CA ALA A 326 -11.53 -37.32 18.05
C ALA A 326 -11.38 -36.96 16.56
N THR A 327 -10.23 -36.44 16.19
CA THR A 327 -9.87 -36.03 14.82
C THR A 327 -8.53 -36.64 14.42
N ASN A 328 -8.21 -36.61 13.14
CA ASN A 328 -6.97 -37.18 12.61
C ASN A 328 -5.74 -36.39 13.08
N SER A 329 -4.57 -37.06 13.11
CA SER A 329 -3.30 -36.37 13.22
C SER A 329 -3.09 -35.42 12.05
N GLY A 330 -2.52 -34.25 12.31
CA GLY A 330 -2.33 -33.24 11.26
C GLY A 330 -2.17 -31.81 11.80
N ILE A 331 -2.30 -30.85 10.89
CA ILE A 331 -2.20 -29.42 11.20
C ILE A 331 -3.60 -28.87 11.49
N TYR A 332 -3.67 -28.06 12.55
CA TYR A 332 -4.85 -27.32 13.00
C TYR A 332 -4.47 -25.87 13.24
N PHE A 333 -5.46 -25.00 13.24
CA PHE A 333 -5.30 -23.57 13.51
C PHE A 333 -6.24 -23.18 14.66
N LEU A 334 -5.67 -22.73 15.77
CA LEU A 334 -6.40 -22.17 16.91
C LEU A 334 -6.44 -20.65 16.75
N THR A 335 -7.61 -20.10 16.57
CA THR A 335 -7.85 -18.66 16.57
C THR A 335 -8.44 -18.25 17.93
N ILE A 336 -7.78 -17.33 18.59
CA ILE A 336 -8.23 -16.71 19.84
C ILE A 336 -8.84 -15.35 19.49
N LEU A 337 -10.06 -15.12 19.91
CA LEU A 337 -10.85 -13.93 19.63
C LEU A 337 -11.13 -13.19 20.93
N ASN A 338 -10.86 -11.90 20.95
CA ASN A 338 -11.37 -10.97 21.96
C ASN A 338 -12.18 -9.85 21.28
N LYS A 339 -12.67 -8.85 22.04
CA LYS A 339 -13.54 -7.79 21.51
C LYS A 339 -12.91 -6.92 20.39
N THR A 340 -11.59 -6.88 20.33
CA THR A 340 -10.85 -5.95 19.46
C THR A 340 -9.88 -6.63 18.51
N ASN A 341 -9.43 -7.87 18.85
CA ASN A 341 -8.35 -8.55 18.13
C ASN A 341 -8.65 -10.03 17.94
N GLN A 342 -8.05 -10.61 16.91
CA GLN A 342 -7.93 -12.06 16.74
C GLN A 342 -6.47 -12.44 16.56
N THR A 343 -6.08 -13.59 17.10
CA THR A 343 -4.72 -14.14 16.96
C THR A 343 -4.81 -15.63 16.63
N THR A 344 -4.11 -16.07 15.59
CA THR A 344 -4.16 -17.46 15.12
C THR A 344 -2.81 -18.16 15.32
N PHE A 345 -2.87 -19.39 15.81
CA PHE A 345 -1.71 -20.23 16.13
C PHE A 345 -1.79 -21.55 15.37
N LYS A 346 -0.67 -21.95 14.75
CA LYS A 346 -0.54 -23.25 14.12
C LYS A 346 -0.25 -24.32 15.17
N LEU A 347 -1.04 -25.37 15.17
CA LEU A 347 -0.92 -26.52 16.07
C LEU A 347 -0.70 -27.80 15.29
N VAL A 348 0.00 -28.74 15.88
CA VAL A 348 0.24 -30.06 15.31
C VAL A 348 -0.34 -31.13 16.23
N ARG A 349 -1.26 -31.96 15.73
CA ARG A 349 -1.79 -33.12 16.44
C ARG A 349 -0.98 -34.36 16.09
N ARG A 350 -0.57 -35.14 17.09
CA ARG A 350 0.10 -36.44 16.95
C ARG A 350 -0.89 -37.57 16.91
#